data_80ee637de687c56aa07129c8afb58e38
#
_entry.id   80ee637de687c56aa07129c8afb58e38
#
_cell.length_a   1.000
_cell.length_b   1.000
_cell.length_c   1.000
_cell.angle_alpha   90.00
_cell.angle_beta   90.00
_cell.angle_gamma   90.00
#
_symmetry.space_group_name_H-M   'P 1'
#
loop_
_entity.id
_entity.type
_entity.pdbx_description
1 polymer ?
#
loop_
_entity_poly.entity_id
_entity_poly.type
_entity_poly.pdbx_seq_one_letter_code
_entity_poly.pdbx_strand_id
1 'polypeptide(L)'
;MNNDLLSSGLFGKTKQAVLALLYGHADSSFYTKQVLDAVKIGRGTVQRELKNLTETGIIIREVQGRQVYYKANVKCPIFNELKSIVRKTFGIADVIRQSLEMEADKIQIAFIFGSVARITDDRKSDIDVMVVGAISFGDVVSLLTSAEEKLGREVSAVVYPLSEFQQKVKKDHHFVKTVLEGDKIFLIGDESELTRLVE
;
A
#
# COMPACT_ATOMS: atom_id res chain seq x y z
N MET A 1 6.06 -11.43 -9.93
CA MET A 1 6.20 -12.24 -8.70
C MET A 1 4.94 -12.01 -7.86
N ASN A 2 4.21 -13.08 -7.46
CA ASN A 2 2.93 -12.91 -6.77
C ASN A 2 3.17 -12.47 -5.31
N ASN A 3 2.84 -11.23 -4.97
CA ASN A 3 3.04 -10.67 -3.63
C ASN A 3 2.19 -11.38 -2.55
N ASP A 4 1.06 -11.99 -2.93
CA ASP A 4 0.24 -12.79 -2.02
C ASP A 4 0.98 -14.02 -1.51
N LEU A 5 1.77 -14.66 -2.37
CA LEU A 5 2.63 -15.78 -1.98
C LEU A 5 3.73 -15.32 -1.04
N LEU A 6 4.33 -14.16 -1.31
CA LEU A 6 5.40 -13.59 -0.49
C LEU A 6 4.88 -13.17 0.89
N SER A 7 3.76 -12.47 0.94
CA SER A 7 3.15 -12.04 2.18
C SER A 7 2.68 -13.22 3.03
N SER A 8 2.06 -14.25 2.42
CA SER A 8 1.60 -15.45 3.11
C SER A 8 2.75 -16.36 3.57
N GLY A 9 3.88 -16.33 2.87
CA GLY A 9 5.11 -16.99 3.30
C GLY A 9 5.77 -16.34 4.50
N LEU A 10 5.65 -15.01 4.64
CA LEU A 10 6.25 -14.25 5.76
C LEU A 10 5.33 -14.23 6.99
N PHE A 11 4.03 -14.04 6.81
CA PHE A 11 3.08 -13.79 7.90
C PHE A 11 1.76 -14.52 7.67
N GLY A 12 1.21 -15.12 8.72
CA GLY A 12 -0.17 -15.63 8.71
C GLY A 12 -1.20 -14.51 8.53
N LYS A 13 -2.35 -14.82 7.93
CA LYS A 13 -3.42 -13.86 7.56
C LYS A 13 -3.80 -12.88 8.67
N THR A 14 -3.91 -13.33 9.92
CA THR A 14 -4.27 -12.46 11.05
C THR A 14 -3.18 -11.45 11.35
N LYS A 15 -1.91 -11.88 11.31
CA LYS A 15 -0.75 -10.99 11.51
C LYS A 15 -0.67 -9.94 10.41
N GLN A 16 -0.86 -10.34 9.15
CA GLN A 16 -0.92 -9.41 8.02
C GLN A 16 -1.98 -8.34 8.25
N ALA A 17 -3.22 -8.72 8.57
CA ALA A 17 -4.32 -7.79 8.76
C ALA A 17 -4.09 -6.82 9.94
N VAL A 18 -3.55 -7.32 11.06
CA VAL A 18 -3.21 -6.47 12.21
C VAL A 18 -2.05 -5.52 11.88
N LEU A 19 -1.01 -6.00 11.21
CA LEU A 19 0.12 -5.17 10.80
C LEU A 19 -0.29 -4.16 9.72
N ALA A 20 -1.12 -4.54 8.75
CA ALA A 20 -1.67 -3.62 7.75
C ALA A 20 -2.38 -2.44 8.41
N LEU A 21 -3.24 -2.71 9.40
CA LEU A 21 -3.93 -1.66 10.14
C LEU A 21 -2.96 -0.78 10.94
N LEU A 22 -2.11 -1.37 11.79
CA LEU A 22 -1.31 -0.60 12.75
C LEU A 22 -0.08 0.05 12.12
N TYR A 23 0.62 -0.64 11.21
CA TYR A 23 1.79 -0.11 10.51
C TYR A 23 1.43 0.74 9.29
N GLY A 24 0.28 0.47 8.66
CA GLY A 24 -0.30 1.37 7.65
C GLY A 24 -0.74 2.71 8.24
N HIS A 25 -0.95 2.76 9.57
CA HIS A 25 -1.37 3.96 10.31
C HIS A 25 -0.51 4.13 11.58
N ALA A 26 0.81 4.18 11.38
CA ALA A 26 1.78 4.07 12.47
C ALA A 26 1.74 5.23 13.49
N ASP A 27 1.20 6.37 13.12
CA ASP A 27 0.97 7.57 13.93
C ASP A 27 -0.34 7.55 14.73
N SER A 28 -1.14 6.49 14.58
CA SER A 28 -2.46 6.35 15.18
C SER A 28 -2.55 5.22 16.18
N SER A 29 -3.48 5.33 17.10
CA SER A 29 -3.84 4.27 18.04
C SER A 29 -5.28 3.83 17.82
N PHE A 30 -5.53 2.53 17.92
CA PHE A 30 -6.83 1.91 17.72
C PHE A 30 -7.23 1.14 18.97
N TYR A 31 -8.44 1.39 19.47
CA TYR A 31 -8.94 0.58 20.60
C TYR A 31 -9.41 -0.80 20.08
N THR A 32 -9.48 -1.75 20.98
CA THR A 32 -9.70 -3.17 20.65
C THR A 32 -10.85 -3.41 19.68
N LYS A 33 -12.00 -2.71 19.85
CA LYS A 33 -13.16 -2.89 18.95
C LYS A 33 -12.84 -2.40 17.53
N GLN A 34 -12.18 -1.26 17.38
CA GLN A 34 -11.76 -0.75 16.05
C GLN A 34 -10.85 -1.75 15.34
N VAL A 35 -9.91 -2.37 16.05
CA VAL A 35 -9.05 -3.41 15.47
C VAL A 35 -9.88 -4.60 15.00
N LEU A 36 -10.82 -5.08 15.81
CA LEU A 36 -11.67 -6.22 15.46
C LEU A 36 -12.56 -5.93 14.25
N ASP A 37 -13.15 -4.75 14.19
CA ASP A 37 -14.05 -4.31 13.12
C ASP A 37 -13.28 -4.14 11.79
N ALA A 38 -12.04 -3.61 11.85
CA ALA A 38 -11.19 -3.43 10.67
C ALA A 38 -10.62 -4.75 10.14
N VAL A 39 -10.14 -5.63 11.03
CA VAL A 39 -9.47 -6.89 10.66
C VAL A 39 -10.48 -7.94 10.16
N LYS A 40 -11.73 -7.90 10.63
CA LYS A 40 -12.83 -8.84 10.24
C LYS A 40 -12.48 -10.33 10.37
N ILE A 41 -11.63 -10.67 11.33
CA ILE A 41 -11.22 -12.05 11.66
C ILE A 41 -11.74 -12.36 13.06
N GLY A 42 -11.93 -13.66 13.38
CA GLY A 42 -12.46 -14.10 14.66
C GLY A 42 -11.72 -13.49 15.86
N ARG A 43 -12.50 -12.94 16.82
CA ARG A 43 -12.00 -12.17 17.98
C ARG A 43 -10.86 -12.87 18.73
N GLY A 44 -10.98 -14.16 19.01
CA GLY A 44 -9.97 -14.90 19.76
C GLY A 44 -8.62 -14.97 19.04
N THR A 45 -8.64 -15.11 17.71
CA THR A 45 -7.44 -15.15 16.87
C THR A 45 -6.75 -13.78 16.85
N VAL A 46 -7.52 -12.70 16.68
CA VAL A 46 -6.98 -11.33 16.69
C VAL A 46 -6.39 -10.99 18.07
N GLN A 47 -7.08 -11.33 19.16
CA GLN A 47 -6.58 -11.07 20.52
C GLN A 47 -5.27 -11.83 20.81
N ARG A 48 -5.14 -13.08 20.35
CA ARG A 48 -3.89 -13.84 20.47
C ARG A 48 -2.76 -13.18 19.70
N GLU A 49 -3.02 -12.70 18.49
CA GLU A 49 -2.02 -12.03 17.67
C GLU A 49 -1.61 -10.68 18.27
N LEU A 50 -2.57 -9.87 18.75
CA LEU A 50 -2.27 -8.62 19.45
C LEU A 50 -1.40 -8.84 20.69
N LYS A 51 -1.66 -9.91 21.45
CA LYS A 51 -0.85 -10.30 22.59
C LYS A 51 0.57 -10.63 22.14
N ASN A 52 0.73 -11.51 21.15
CA ASN A 52 2.02 -11.92 20.62
C ASN A 52 2.85 -10.73 20.10
N LEU A 53 2.23 -9.85 19.30
CA LEU A 53 2.90 -8.66 18.76
C LEU A 53 3.28 -7.65 19.85
N THR A 54 2.51 -7.58 20.94
CA THR A 54 2.84 -6.76 22.10
C THR A 54 4.01 -7.35 22.88
N GLU A 55 4.02 -8.64 23.15
CA GLU A 55 5.09 -9.34 23.88
C GLU A 55 6.43 -9.28 23.13
N THR A 56 6.39 -9.30 21.80
CA THR A 56 7.58 -9.14 20.95
C THR A 56 8.01 -7.69 20.76
N GLY A 57 7.28 -6.72 21.30
CA GLY A 57 7.61 -5.30 21.17
C GLY A 57 7.38 -4.70 19.78
N ILE A 58 6.72 -5.42 18.88
CA ILE A 58 6.36 -4.94 17.53
C ILE A 58 5.26 -3.87 17.63
N ILE A 59 4.29 -4.05 18.52
CA ILE A 59 3.25 -3.06 18.80
C ILE A 59 3.26 -2.67 20.26
N ILE A 60 2.69 -1.51 20.56
CA ILE A 60 2.49 -1.01 21.92
C ILE A 60 1.01 -1.20 22.29
N ARG A 61 0.79 -1.70 23.51
CA ARG A 61 -0.53 -1.77 24.15
C ARG A 61 -0.59 -0.73 25.28
N GLU A 62 -1.58 0.15 25.22
CA GLU A 62 -1.83 1.19 26.22
C GLU A 62 -3.23 1.03 26.80
N VAL A 63 -3.37 1.28 28.10
CA VAL A 63 -4.69 1.29 28.77
C VAL A 63 -5.05 2.75 29.08
N GLN A 64 -6.17 3.19 28.53
CA GLN A 64 -6.69 4.55 28.79
C GLN A 64 -8.12 4.42 29.33
N GLY A 65 -8.26 4.63 30.62
CA GLY A 65 -9.52 4.40 31.33
C GLY A 65 -9.94 2.92 31.25
N ARG A 66 -11.10 2.66 30.65
CA ARG A 66 -11.64 1.29 30.48
C ARG A 66 -11.33 0.68 29.10
N GLN A 67 -10.59 1.38 28.27
CA GLN A 67 -10.28 0.95 26.91
C GLN A 67 -8.81 0.58 26.77
N VAL A 68 -8.55 -0.42 25.92
CA VAL A 68 -7.21 -0.87 25.54
C VAL A 68 -6.95 -0.43 24.13
N TYR A 69 -5.86 0.30 23.91
CA TYR A 69 -5.40 0.82 22.64
C TYR A 69 -4.15 0.08 22.17
N TYR A 70 -4.03 -0.04 20.87
CA TYR A 70 -2.87 -0.64 20.18
C TYR A 70 -2.36 0.31 19.12
N LYS A 71 -1.03 0.41 18.99
CA LYS A 71 -0.35 1.19 17.95
C LYS A 71 0.97 0.53 17.56
N ALA A 72 1.48 0.87 16.38
CA ALA A 72 2.82 0.45 15.97
C ALA A 72 3.86 0.99 16.97
N ASN A 73 4.89 0.19 17.24
CA ASN A 73 6.00 0.62 18.09
C ASN A 73 7.10 1.26 17.23
N VAL A 74 7.11 2.58 17.14
CA VAL A 74 8.12 3.35 16.40
C VAL A 74 9.55 3.17 16.93
N LYS A 75 9.69 2.66 18.16
CA LYS A 75 11.00 2.35 18.76
C LYS A 75 11.44 0.90 18.53
N CYS A 76 10.63 0.10 17.85
CA CYS A 76 11.01 -1.26 17.47
C CYS A 76 12.23 -1.20 16.54
N PRO A 77 13.32 -1.97 16.81
CA PRO A 77 14.53 -1.92 16.00
C PRO A 77 14.32 -2.15 14.50
N ILE A 78 13.28 -2.90 14.14
CA ILE A 78 12.92 -3.22 12.75
C ILE A 78 11.64 -2.51 12.28
N PHE A 79 11.31 -1.35 12.89
CA PHE A 79 10.08 -0.61 12.58
C PHE A 79 10.00 -0.22 11.10
N ASN A 80 11.08 0.35 10.56
CA ASN A 80 11.12 0.83 9.19
C ASN A 80 11.03 -0.32 8.17
N GLU A 81 11.71 -1.43 8.46
CA GLU A 81 11.68 -2.65 7.66
C GLU A 81 10.26 -3.25 7.62
N LEU A 82 9.62 -3.40 8.78
CA LEU A 82 8.25 -3.88 8.87
C LEU A 82 7.27 -2.93 8.16
N LYS A 83 7.40 -1.63 8.34
CA LYS A 83 6.58 -0.62 7.63
C LYS A 83 6.76 -0.75 6.13
N SER A 84 8.00 -0.94 5.65
CA SER A 84 8.30 -1.14 4.24
C SER A 84 7.68 -2.45 3.69
N ILE A 85 7.84 -3.56 4.42
CA ILE A 85 7.25 -4.85 4.05
C ILE A 85 5.72 -4.73 3.95
N VAL A 86 5.05 -4.22 4.99
CA VAL A 86 3.60 -4.02 5.01
C VAL A 86 3.14 -3.25 3.78
N ARG A 87 3.78 -2.11 3.48
CA ARG A 87 3.42 -1.26 2.34
C ARG A 87 3.58 -1.97 0.99
N LYS A 88 4.64 -2.75 0.83
CA LYS A 88 4.97 -3.41 -0.44
C LYS A 88 4.17 -4.70 -0.69
N THR A 89 3.67 -5.37 0.36
CA THR A 89 3.12 -6.72 0.23
C THR A 89 1.62 -6.84 0.49
N PHE A 90 1.09 -6.26 1.55
CA PHE A 90 -0.32 -6.39 1.94
C PHE A 90 -0.93 -5.10 2.54
N GLY A 91 -0.30 -3.98 2.29
CA GLY A 91 -0.79 -2.66 2.66
C GLY A 91 -1.51 -1.96 1.52
N ILE A 92 -1.27 -0.64 1.37
CA ILE A 92 -1.87 0.21 0.34
C ILE A 92 -1.68 -0.37 -1.08
N ALA A 93 -0.49 -0.86 -1.39
CA ALA A 93 -0.17 -1.40 -2.70
C ALA A 93 -1.02 -2.62 -3.06
N ASP A 94 -1.30 -3.50 -2.11
CA ASP A 94 -2.10 -4.68 -2.34
C ASP A 94 -3.57 -4.35 -2.63
N VAL A 95 -4.15 -3.43 -1.85
CA VAL A 95 -5.53 -2.97 -2.04
C VAL A 95 -5.71 -2.34 -3.42
N ILE A 96 -4.77 -1.50 -3.86
CA ILE A 96 -4.83 -0.86 -5.18
C ILE A 96 -4.60 -1.88 -6.29
N ARG A 97 -3.65 -2.81 -6.13
CA ARG A 97 -3.39 -3.89 -7.10
C ARG A 97 -4.64 -4.73 -7.34
N GLN A 98 -5.31 -5.17 -6.29
CA GLN A 98 -6.56 -5.94 -6.39
C GLN A 98 -7.65 -5.16 -7.15
N SER A 99 -7.73 -3.85 -6.98
CA SER A 99 -8.69 -3.03 -7.72
C SER A 99 -8.38 -2.95 -9.22
N LEU A 100 -7.10 -2.96 -9.61
CA LEU A 100 -6.69 -2.93 -11.02
C LEU A 100 -6.69 -4.31 -11.68
N GLU A 101 -6.81 -5.40 -10.93
CA GLU A 101 -6.67 -6.78 -11.42
C GLU A 101 -7.70 -7.15 -12.50
N MET A 102 -8.91 -6.57 -12.43
CA MET A 102 -9.98 -6.82 -13.41
C MET A 102 -9.64 -6.37 -14.83
N GLU A 103 -8.76 -5.41 -15.00
CA GLU A 103 -8.33 -4.83 -16.29
C GLU A 103 -6.81 -4.91 -16.47
N ALA A 104 -6.15 -5.83 -15.75
CA ALA A 104 -4.69 -5.95 -15.73
C ALA A 104 -4.10 -6.26 -17.12
N ASP A 105 -4.83 -6.94 -17.98
CA ASP A 105 -4.47 -7.25 -19.36
C ASP A 105 -4.38 -6.00 -20.28
N LYS A 106 -5.03 -4.90 -19.90
CA LYS A 106 -4.94 -3.61 -20.59
C LYS A 106 -3.85 -2.69 -20.04
N ILE A 107 -3.21 -3.07 -18.94
CA ILE A 107 -2.20 -2.28 -18.23
C ILE A 107 -0.83 -2.89 -18.45
N GLN A 108 0.09 -2.17 -19.10
CA GLN A 108 1.48 -2.59 -19.26
C GLN A 108 2.26 -2.40 -17.97
N ILE A 109 2.06 -1.27 -17.29
CA ILE A 109 2.71 -1.01 -16.03
C ILE A 109 1.83 -0.12 -15.14
N ALA A 110 1.82 -0.40 -13.84
CA ALA A 110 1.21 0.46 -12.85
C ALA A 110 2.07 0.50 -11.58
N PHE A 111 2.24 1.67 -10.99
CA PHE A 111 2.99 1.84 -9.74
C PHE A 111 2.52 3.05 -8.94
N ILE A 112 2.69 2.96 -7.61
CA ILE A 112 2.53 4.09 -6.70
C ILE A 112 3.83 4.89 -6.72
N PHE A 113 3.73 6.21 -6.72
CA PHE A 113 4.87 7.15 -6.64
C PHE A 113 4.62 8.22 -5.57
N GLY A 114 5.46 9.24 -5.50
CA GLY A 114 5.26 10.36 -4.58
C GLY A 114 5.54 10.03 -3.11
N SER A 115 4.81 10.66 -2.20
CA SER A 115 5.04 10.56 -0.74
C SER A 115 4.85 9.16 -0.20
N VAL A 116 3.87 8.41 -0.73
CA VAL A 116 3.58 7.04 -0.34
C VAL A 116 4.71 6.08 -0.75
N ALA A 117 5.33 6.26 -1.89
CA ALA A 117 6.48 5.47 -2.34
C ALA A 117 7.74 5.82 -1.52
N ARG A 118 7.95 7.09 -1.22
CA ARG A 118 8.96 7.56 -0.28
C ARG A 118 8.45 7.38 1.14
N ILE A 119 9.12 6.80 2.06
CA ILE A 119 8.70 6.52 3.45
C ILE A 119 8.26 7.77 4.26
N THR A 120 8.05 8.91 3.61
CA THR A 120 7.68 10.23 4.17
C THR A 120 6.16 10.49 4.16
N ASP A 121 5.35 9.47 4.00
CA ASP A 121 3.89 9.58 3.85
C ASP A 121 3.20 10.17 5.10
N ASP A 122 2.44 11.25 4.91
CA ASP A 122 1.48 11.79 5.87
C ASP A 122 0.07 11.29 5.50
N ARG A 123 -0.73 10.92 6.50
CA ARG A 123 -2.12 10.41 6.35
C ARG A 123 -3.04 11.30 5.52
N LYS A 124 -2.71 12.57 5.38
CA LYS A 124 -3.50 13.57 4.65
C LYS A 124 -3.15 13.66 3.17
N SER A 125 -2.03 13.06 2.74
CA SER A 125 -1.65 13.09 1.33
C SER A 125 -2.40 12.03 0.53
N ASP A 126 -2.76 12.35 -0.71
CA ASP A 126 -3.34 11.42 -1.66
C ASP A 126 -2.35 10.31 -2.00
N ILE A 127 -2.85 9.21 -2.51
CA ILE A 127 -2.03 8.11 -3.01
C ILE A 127 -1.86 8.32 -4.50
N ASP A 128 -0.67 8.70 -4.93
CA ASP A 128 -0.37 8.94 -6.34
C ASP A 128 -0.11 7.62 -7.07
N VAL A 129 -0.90 7.32 -8.11
CA VAL A 129 -0.77 6.11 -8.92
C VAL A 129 -0.55 6.48 -10.38
N MET A 130 0.49 5.92 -10.99
CA MET A 130 0.70 5.99 -12.43
C MET A 130 0.26 4.68 -13.07
N VAL A 131 -0.50 4.80 -14.16
CA VAL A 131 -0.95 3.67 -14.99
C VAL A 131 -0.58 3.96 -16.44
N VAL A 132 0.12 3.03 -17.07
CA VAL A 132 0.45 3.09 -18.50
C VAL A 132 -0.17 1.89 -19.20
N GLY A 133 -1.02 2.14 -20.20
CA GLY A 133 -1.70 1.05 -20.88
C GLY A 133 -2.77 1.49 -21.87
N ALA A 134 -3.49 0.49 -22.38
CA ALA A 134 -4.65 0.68 -23.27
C ALA A 134 -5.96 0.75 -22.46
N ILE A 135 -5.94 1.53 -21.39
CA ILE A 135 -7.09 1.73 -20.48
C ILE A 135 -7.41 3.23 -20.39
N SER A 136 -8.68 3.58 -20.27
CA SER A 136 -9.09 4.98 -20.15
C SER A 136 -8.92 5.50 -18.71
N PHE A 137 -8.75 6.83 -18.56
CA PHE A 137 -8.73 7.48 -17.25
C PHE A 137 -10.01 7.20 -16.44
N GLY A 138 -11.18 7.23 -17.09
CA GLY A 138 -12.47 6.96 -16.45
C GLY A 138 -12.57 5.54 -15.89
N ASP A 139 -12.08 4.54 -16.64
CA ASP A 139 -12.08 3.15 -16.19
C ASP A 139 -11.15 2.99 -14.97
N VAL A 140 -9.95 3.57 -15.00
CA VAL A 140 -9.02 3.52 -13.87
C VAL A 140 -9.63 4.16 -12.63
N VAL A 141 -10.23 5.35 -12.74
CA VAL A 141 -10.90 6.01 -11.60
C VAL A 141 -12.01 5.14 -11.03
N SER A 142 -12.83 4.53 -11.88
CA SER A 142 -13.91 3.63 -11.45
C SER A 142 -13.37 2.41 -10.68
N LEU A 143 -12.27 1.82 -11.14
CA LEU A 143 -11.62 0.70 -10.46
C LEU A 143 -11.04 1.11 -9.10
N LEU A 144 -10.47 2.31 -9.00
CA LEU A 144 -9.83 2.80 -7.79
C LEU A 144 -10.81 3.24 -6.70
N THR A 145 -12.07 3.55 -7.04
CA THR A 145 -13.10 3.93 -6.05
C THR A 145 -13.23 2.91 -4.92
N SER A 146 -13.19 1.61 -5.24
CA SER A 146 -13.25 0.55 -4.21
C SER A 146 -12.01 0.51 -3.33
N ALA A 147 -10.85 0.93 -3.84
CA ALA A 147 -9.63 1.06 -3.06
C ALA A 147 -9.71 2.26 -2.11
N GLU A 148 -10.21 3.40 -2.58
CA GLU A 148 -10.41 4.61 -1.77
C GLU A 148 -11.32 4.34 -0.56
N GLU A 149 -12.46 3.65 -0.78
CA GLU A 149 -13.37 3.25 0.30
C GLU A 149 -12.69 2.37 1.35
N LYS A 150 -11.89 1.39 0.90
CA LYS A 150 -11.17 0.47 1.80
C LYS A 150 -10.03 1.16 2.57
N LEU A 151 -9.34 2.10 1.92
CA LEU A 151 -8.18 2.80 2.47
C LEU A 151 -8.57 4.03 3.28
N GLY A 152 -9.78 4.60 3.04
CA GLY A 152 -10.21 5.86 3.60
C GLY A 152 -9.32 7.03 3.16
N ARG A 153 -8.77 6.96 1.93
CA ARG A 153 -7.85 7.93 1.34
C ARG A 153 -8.14 8.08 -0.14
N GLU A 154 -7.98 9.28 -0.66
CA GLU A 154 -8.07 9.59 -2.08
C GLU A 154 -6.91 8.94 -2.86
N VAL A 155 -7.19 8.45 -4.07
CA VAL A 155 -6.20 7.87 -4.97
C VAL A 155 -6.15 8.70 -6.25
N SER A 156 -5.12 9.51 -6.37
CA SER A 156 -4.85 10.36 -7.54
C SER A 156 -4.21 9.54 -8.65
N ALA A 157 -4.95 9.28 -9.73
CA ALA A 157 -4.45 8.52 -10.87
C ALA A 157 -3.91 9.42 -11.98
N VAL A 158 -2.74 9.05 -12.52
CA VAL A 158 -2.20 9.58 -13.76
C VAL A 158 -2.17 8.46 -14.78
N VAL A 159 -2.91 8.59 -15.88
CA VAL A 159 -3.06 7.53 -16.88
C VAL A 159 -2.51 8.00 -18.21
N TYR A 160 -1.63 7.20 -18.81
CA TYR A 160 -1.08 7.45 -20.14
C TYR A 160 -1.23 6.23 -21.05
N PRO A 161 -1.68 6.44 -22.30
CA PRO A 161 -1.41 5.47 -23.36
C PRO A 161 0.11 5.27 -23.51
N LEU A 162 0.54 4.06 -23.88
CA LEU A 162 1.97 3.74 -24.01
C LEU A 162 2.72 4.72 -24.92
N SER A 163 2.13 5.05 -26.08
CA SER A 163 2.74 5.98 -27.04
C SER A 163 2.93 7.39 -26.48
N GLU A 164 1.97 7.87 -25.69
CA GLU A 164 2.07 9.19 -25.04
C GLU A 164 3.13 9.17 -23.94
N PHE A 165 3.16 8.12 -23.12
CA PHE A 165 4.17 7.96 -22.08
C PHE A 165 5.58 7.98 -22.67
N GLN A 166 5.85 7.17 -23.71
CA GLN A 166 7.13 7.14 -24.40
C GLN A 166 7.51 8.50 -25.03
N GLN A 167 6.53 9.20 -25.58
CA GLN A 167 6.78 10.54 -26.14
C GLN A 167 7.17 11.55 -25.04
N LYS A 168 6.53 11.47 -23.87
CA LYS A 168 6.87 12.33 -22.73
C LYS A 168 8.26 12.00 -22.16
N VAL A 169 8.63 10.73 -22.12
CA VAL A 169 9.99 10.31 -21.72
C VAL A 169 11.03 10.86 -22.71
N LYS A 170 10.84 10.67 -24.02
CA LYS A 170 11.76 11.17 -25.06
C LYS A 170 11.91 12.69 -25.07
N LYS A 171 10.87 13.43 -24.65
CA LYS A 171 10.88 14.88 -24.56
C LYS A 171 11.39 15.42 -23.21
N ASP A 172 11.94 14.59 -22.34
CA ASP A 172 12.37 14.97 -20.99
C ASP A 172 11.28 15.73 -20.20
N HIS A 173 10.01 15.27 -20.32
CA HIS A 173 8.90 15.94 -19.63
C HIS A 173 9.14 15.92 -18.13
N HIS A 174 9.26 17.09 -17.52
CA HIS A 174 9.71 17.29 -16.13
C HIS A 174 8.99 16.37 -15.12
N PHE A 175 7.65 16.29 -15.18
CA PHE A 175 6.86 15.45 -14.27
C PHE A 175 7.22 13.95 -14.43
N VAL A 176 7.23 13.45 -15.68
CA VAL A 176 7.51 12.02 -15.95
C VAL A 176 8.93 11.69 -15.51
N LYS A 177 9.91 12.55 -15.80
CA LYS A 177 11.29 12.39 -15.38
C LYS A 177 11.41 12.30 -13.85
N THR A 178 10.81 13.25 -13.12
CA THR A 178 10.80 13.26 -11.65
C THR A 178 10.19 11.98 -11.08
N VAL A 179 9.12 11.47 -11.67
CA VAL A 179 8.47 10.23 -11.25
C VAL A 179 9.37 9.01 -11.53
N LEU A 180 10.03 8.99 -12.70
CA LEU A 180 10.94 7.89 -13.06
C LEU A 180 12.20 7.84 -12.19
N GLU A 181 12.72 8.97 -11.77
CA GLU A 181 13.88 9.07 -10.86
C GLU A 181 13.52 8.79 -9.39
N GLY A 182 12.25 8.92 -9.02
CA GLY A 182 11.78 8.73 -7.65
C GLY A 182 11.54 7.27 -7.25
N ASP A 183 11.29 7.06 -5.95
CA ASP A 183 10.87 5.76 -5.42
C ASP A 183 9.53 5.34 -5.99
N LYS A 184 9.39 4.05 -6.29
CA LYS A 184 8.18 3.41 -6.85
C LYS A 184 7.81 2.15 -6.09
N ILE A 185 6.50 1.89 -5.97
CA ILE A 185 5.96 0.61 -5.50
C ILE A 185 5.14 0.02 -6.65
N PHE A 186 5.67 -0.99 -7.31
CA PHE A 186 5.00 -1.60 -8.45
C PHE A 186 3.73 -2.35 -8.05
N LEU A 187 2.67 -2.10 -8.81
CA LEU A 187 1.37 -2.75 -8.72
C LEU A 187 1.22 -3.81 -9.82
N ILE A 188 1.52 -3.43 -11.05
CA ILE A 188 1.55 -4.29 -12.24
C ILE A 188 2.88 -4.02 -12.94
N GLY A 189 3.58 -5.07 -13.34
CA GLY A 189 4.91 -4.98 -13.91
C GLY A 189 6.02 -4.81 -12.87
N ASP A 190 7.22 -4.52 -13.33
CA ASP A 190 8.42 -4.32 -12.51
C ASP A 190 9.38 -3.29 -13.11
N GLU A 191 10.51 -3.02 -12.42
CA GLU A 191 11.53 -2.05 -12.86
C GLU A 191 12.14 -2.44 -14.22
N SER A 192 12.28 -3.72 -14.51
CA SER A 192 12.86 -4.19 -15.78
C SER A 192 11.90 -3.97 -16.95
N GLU A 193 10.60 -4.11 -16.69
CA GLU A 193 9.55 -3.79 -17.68
C GLU A 193 9.44 -2.30 -17.91
N LEU A 194 9.50 -1.48 -16.84
CA LEU A 194 9.54 -0.03 -16.97
C LEU A 194 10.72 0.43 -17.80
N THR A 195 11.92 -0.09 -17.54
CA THR A 195 13.13 0.23 -18.30
C THR A 195 12.94 -0.06 -19.79
N ARG A 196 12.37 -1.21 -20.15
CA ARG A 196 12.06 -1.56 -21.56
C ARG A 196 11.03 -0.64 -22.22
N LEU A 197 10.13 -0.06 -21.45
CA LEU A 197 9.13 0.86 -21.99
C LEU A 197 9.69 2.28 -22.24
N VAL A 198 10.79 2.64 -21.60
CA VAL A 198 11.41 3.97 -21.71
C VAL A 198 12.64 4.01 -22.64
N GLU A 199 13.18 2.86 -23.04
CA GLU A 199 14.19 2.72 -24.10
C GLU A 199 13.57 2.94 -25.50
#